data_43e3bc2de3733bf30b635cac0db16210
#
_entry.id   43e3bc2de3733bf30b635cac0db16210
#
_cell.length_a   1.000
_cell.length_b   1.000
_cell.length_c   1.000
_cell.angle_alpha   90.00
_cell.angle_beta   90.00
_cell.angle_gamma   90.00
#
_symmetry.space_group_name_H-M   'P 1'
#
loop_
_entity.id
_entity.type
_entity.pdbx_description
1 polymer ?
#
loop_
_entity_poly.entity_id
_entity_poly.type
_entity_poly.pdbx_seq_one_letter_code
_entity_poly.pdbx_strand_id
1 'polypeptide(L)'
;VKDLGDHGKSKRNRAVEKAGLSDVLLKDPRFQAPDLETKKAILVTLGLSDTKAYGPQSFDVIMTSEPREKIHIKNIQSFVAEIVLVGMKTTKKPIKDSSLAGFFFGATQREYDLAEKLGDRFRFAFVVLNSDNIYNKPFAVLLTLAELEQRTRTKRIQYQVNLWSKKEATLVRSNLVL
;
A
#
# COMPACT_ATOMS: atom_id res chain seq x y z
N VAL A 1 -16.63 -18.24 -20.40
CA VAL A 1 -17.34 -17.31 -19.51
C VAL A 1 -16.27 -16.41 -18.91
N LYS A 2 -16.23 -15.14 -19.36
CA LYS A 2 -15.30 -14.14 -18.83
C LYS A 2 -15.76 -13.75 -17.43
N ASP A 3 -14.84 -13.83 -16.49
CA ASP A 3 -15.02 -13.44 -15.10
C ASP A 3 -15.24 -11.92 -15.00
N LEU A 4 -16.49 -11.50 -14.95
CA LEU A 4 -16.91 -10.09 -14.86
C LEU A 4 -16.93 -9.58 -13.40
N GLY A 5 -16.69 -10.46 -12.41
CA GLY A 5 -16.83 -10.11 -10.97
C GLY A 5 -15.65 -9.38 -10.37
N ASP A 6 -14.43 -9.62 -10.84
CA ASP A 6 -13.21 -9.09 -10.22
C ASP A 6 -12.80 -7.69 -10.76
N HIS A 7 -13.15 -7.38 -11.99
CA HIS A 7 -12.83 -6.08 -12.60
C HIS A 7 -13.54 -4.88 -11.95
N GLY A 8 -14.73 -5.06 -11.41
CA GLY A 8 -15.48 -3.97 -10.76
C GLY A 8 -14.91 -3.56 -9.42
N LYS A 9 -14.53 -4.54 -8.59
CA LYS A 9 -13.90 -4.28 -7.27
C LYS A 9 -12.51 -3.66 -7.42
N SER A 10 -11.71 -4.14 -8.36
CA SER A 10 -10.38 -3.61 -8.66
C SER A 10 -10.43 -2.15 -9.14
N LYS A 11 -11.35 -1.79 -10.04
CA LYS A 11 -11.53 -0.40 -10.51
C LYS A 11 -11.96 0.54 -9.38
N ARG A 12 -12.89 0.11 -8.50
CA ARG A 12 -13.36 0.90 -7.36
C ARG A 12 -12.24 1.15 -6.35
N ASN A 13 -11.46 0.13 -6.05
CA ASN A 13 -10.32 0.25 -5.12
C ASN A 13 -9.27 1.21 -5.66
N ARG A 14 -8.90 1.11 -6.94
CA ARG A 14 -7.96 2.04 -7.60
C ARG A 14 -8.44 3.48 -7.55
N ALA A 15 -9.74 3.74 -7.73
CA ALA A 15 -10.30 5.09 -7.62
C ALA A 15 -10.18 5.65 -6.19
N VAL A 16 -10.38 4.81 -5.17
CA VAL A 16 -10.23 5.18 -3.76
C VAL A 16 -8.77 5.49 -3.43
N GLU A 17 -7.86 4.62 -3.86
CA GLU A 17 -6.41 4.82 -3.69
C GLU A 17 -5.93 6.10 -4.38
N LYS A 18 -6.36 6.34 -5.63
CA LYS A 18 -6.03 7.56 -6.36
C LYS A 18 -6.53 8.82 -5.65
N ALA A 19 -7.75 8.80 -5.11
CA ALA A 19 -8.28 9.92 -4.34
C ALA A 19 -7.48 10.14 -3.05
N GLY A 20 -7.13 9.08 -2.32
CA GLY A 20 -6.28 9.20 -1.13
C GLY A 20 -4.92 9.78 -1.44
N LEU A 21 -4.33 9.38 -2.57
CA LEU A 21 -3.06 9.90 -3.03
C LEU A 21 -3.16 11.40 -3.35
N SER A 22 -4.06 11.79 -4.28
CA SER A 22 -4.14 13.15 -4.79
C SER A 22 -4.72 14.14 -3.79
N ASP A 23 -5.72 13.72 -3.02
CA ASP A 23 -6.52 14.64 -2.20
C ASP A 23 -5.97 14.80 -0.78
N VAL A 24 -5.09 13.90 -0.36
CA VAL A 24 -4.51 13.91 0.99
C VAL A 24 -2.99 13.98 0.94
N LEU A 25 -2.31 12.94 0.47
CA LEU A 25 -0.85 12.88 0.58
C LEU A 25 -0.13 13.90 -0.31
N LEU A 26 -0.49 14.00 -1.59
CA LEU A 26 0.20 14.92 -2.51
C LEU A 26 -0.14 16.40 -2.29
N LYS A 27 -1.00 16.74 -1.34
CA LYS A 27 -1.17 18.13 -0.88
C LYS A 27 -0.02 18.59 0.01
N ASP A 28 0.68 17.67 0.66
CA ASP A 28 1.91 17.96 1.37
C ASP A 28 3.08 17.84 0.39
N PRO A 29 3.83 18.91 0.12
CA PRO A 29 4.90 18.93 -0.89
C PRO A 29 6.10 18.05 -0.55
N ARG A 30 6.14 17.47 0.65
CA ARG A 30 7.13 16.46 1.03
C ARG A 30 6.87 15.11 0.38
N PHE A 31 5.64 14.85 -0.09
CA PHE A 31 5.29 13.59 -0.76
C PHE A 31 5.35 13.72 -2.27
N GLN A 32 5.91 12.69 -2.89
CA GLN A 32 5.99 12.59 -4.35
C GLN A 32 5.60 11.17 -4.79
N ALA A 33 4.88 11.08 -5.91
CA ALA A 33 4.53 9.83 -6.57
C ALA A 33 5.52 9.56 -7.72
N PRO A 34 6.59 8.78 -7.50
CA PRO A 34 7.56 8.47 -8.55
C PRO A 34 6.96 7.53 -9.58
N ASP A 35 7.40 7.65 -10.81
CA ASP A 35 7.09 6.69 -11.87
C ASP A 35 7.78 5.34 -11.63
N LEU A 36 7.42 4.34 -12.44
CA LEU A 36 7.89 2.97 -12.26
C LEU A 36 9.42 2.87 -12.34
N GLU A 37 10.05 3.57 -13.26
CA GLU A 37 11.51 3.51 -13.46
C GLU A 37 12.24 4.20 -12.31
N THR A 38 11.72 5.32 -11.83
CA THR A 38 12.25 5.99 -10.64
C THR A 38 12.11 5.11 -9.40
N LYS A 39 10.96 4.41 -9.23
CA LYS A 39 10.78 3.44 -8.12
C LYS A 39 11.81 2.31 -8.15
N LYS A 40 12.09 1.76 -9.33
CA LYS A 40 13.14 0.74 -9.48
C LYS A 40 14.52 1.28 -9.12
N ALA A 41 14.84 2.48 -9.61
CA ALA A 41 16.11 3.11 -9.31
C ALA A 41 16.28 3.41 -7.81
N ILE A 42 15.22 3.84 -7.14
CA ILE A 42 15.20 4.01 -5.66
C ILE A 42 15.58 2.71 -4.95
N LEU A 43 14.92 1.60 -5.30
CA LEU A 43 15.21 0.31 -4.67
C LEU A 43 16.66 -0.13 -4.89
N VAL A 44 17.17 0.01 -6.11
CA VAL A 44 18.57 -0.30 -6.43
C VAL A 44 19.53 0.57 -5.63
N THR A 45 19.27 1.88 -5.54
CA THR A 45 20.11 2.83 -4.79
C THR A 45 20.10 2.55 -3.29
N LEU A 46 18.98 1.99 -2.77
CA LEU A 46 18.86 1.51 -1.39
C LEU A 46 19.49 0.12 -1.14
N GLY A 47 20.13 -0.48 -2.14
CA GLY A 47 20.72 -1.82 -2.07
C GLY A 47 19.68 -2.95 -2.10
N LEU A 48 18.46 -2.67 -2.58
CA LEU A 48 17.33 -3.60 -2.64
C LEU A 48 17.09 -4.09 -4.08
N SER A 49 18.11 -4.71 -4.67
CA SER A 49 18.08 -5.16 -6.07
C SER A 49 17.31 -6.47 -6.29
N ASP A 50 16.97 -7.21 -5.22
CA ASP A 50 16.17 -8.44 -5.34
C ASP A 50 14.71 -8.10 -5.65
N THR A 51 14.37 -8.08 -6.95
CA THR A 51 13.02 -7.80 -7.44
C THR A 51 11.99 -8.89 -7.09
N LYS A 52 12.41 -10.06 -6.62
CA LYS A 52 11.49 -11.10 -6.14
C LYS A 52 11.01 -10.78 -4.72
N ALA A 53 11.92 -10.32 -3.87
CA ALA A 53 11.59 -9.91 -2.51
C ALA A 53 11.01 -8.48 -2.46
N TYR A 54 11.62 -7.53 -3.21
CA TYR A 54 11.27 -6.12 -3.16
C TYR A 54 10.93 -5.59 -4.55
N GLY A 55 9.66 -5.38 -4.84
CA GLY A 55 9.23 -4.84 -6.13
C GLY A 55 8.81 -3.37 -6.05
N PRO A 56 8.76 -2.66 -7.18
CA PRO A 56 8.35 -1.25 -7.22
C PRO A 56 6.87 -1.04 -6.82
N GLN A 57 6.08 -2.12 -6.73
CA GLN A 57 4.72 -2.09 -6.21
C GLN A 57 4.64 -2.22 -4.69
N SER A 58 5.77 -2.42 -3.99
CA SER A 58 5.80 -2.54 -2.53
C SER A 58 5.71 -1.18 -1.80
N PHE A 59 5.68 -0.09 -2.54
CA PHE A 59 5.39 1.25 -2.02
C PHE A 59 4.70 2.10 -3.08
N ASP A 60 3.97 3.12 -2.63
CA ASP A 60 3.16 3.98 -3.51
C ASP A 60 3.84 5.32 -3.78
N VAL A 61 4.35 5.96 -2.75
CA VAL A 61 4.98 7.27 -2.79
C VAL A 61 6.28 7.29 -2.01
N ILE A 62 7.03 8.36 -2.17
CA ILE A 62 8.17 8.71 -1.33
C ILE A 62 7.86 9.95 -0.53
N MET A 63 8.50 10.08 0.63
CA MET A 63 8.47 11.27 1.48
C MET A 63 9.90 11.70 1.79
N THR A 64 10.11 13.00 1.88
CA THR A 64 11.35 13.62 2.35
C THR A 64 11.08 14.45 3.62
N SER A 65 12.11 14.75 4.40
CA SER A 65 11.98 15.58 5.62
C SER A 65 11.46 17.00 5.29
N GLU A 66 11.92 17.54 4.18
CA GLU A 66 11.55 18.86 3.66
C GLU A 66 11.03 18.73 2.24
N PRO A 67 10.25 19.72 1.74
CA PRO A 67 9.89 19.79 0.33
C PRO A 67 11.13 19.78 -0.58
N ARG A 68 11.12 18.92 -1.59
CA ARG A 68 12.22 18.79 -2.55
C ARG A 68 11.73 18.98 -3.98
N GLU A 69 12.65 19.33 -4.87
CA GLU A 69 12.40 19.20 -6.29
C GLU A 69 11.98 17.78 -6.66
N LYS A 70 11.38 17.61 -7.83
CA LYS A 70 10.95 16.29 -8.29
C LYS A 70 12.11 15.32 -8.33
N ILE A 71 12.02 14.25 -7.54
CA ILE A 71 13.01 13.19 -7.49
C ILE A 71 12.78 12.25 -8.68
N HIS A 72 13.84 12.00 -9.44
CA HIS A 72 13.86 11.14 -10.60
C HIS A 72 15.23 10.46 -10.73
N ILE A 73 15.41 9.56 -11.71
CA ILE A 73 16.61 8.74 -11.87
C ILE A 73 17.91 9.58 -11.87
N LYS A 74 17.90 10.77 -12.45
CA LYS A 74 19.13 11.59 -12.60
C LYS A 74 19.61 12.22 -11.29
N ASN A 75 18.72 12.49 -10.32
CA ASN A 75 19.07 13.19 -9.08
C ASN A 75 18.86 12.35 -7.81
N ILE A 76 18.45 11.10 -7.93
CA ILE A 76 18.12 10.24 -6.81
C ILE A 76 19.26 10.08 -5.79
N GLN A 77 20.50 10.02 -6.27
CA GLN A 77 21.69 9.86 -5.42
C GLN A 77 21.83 11.02 -4.42
N SER A 78 21.44 12.22 -4.81
CA SER A 78 21.50 13.41 -3.95
C SER A 78 20.49 13.38 -2.82
N PHE A 79 19.42 12.60 -2.94
CA PHE A 79 18.32 12.55 -1.97
C PHE A 79 18.14 11.22 -1.28
N VAL A 80 18.92 10.20 -1.65
CA VAL A 80 18.72 8.82 -1.18
C VAL A 80 18.72 8.70 0.35
N ALA A 81 19.54 9.50 1.03
CA ALA A 81 19.60 9.49 2.51
C ALA A 81 18.32 10.02 3.19
N GLU A 82 17.58 10.90 2.50
CA GLU A 82 16.37 11.54 3.02
C GLU A 82 15.08 10.80 2.62
N ILE A 83 15.16 9.92 1.61
CA ILE A 83 13.97 9.22 1.08
C ILE A 83 13.44 8.24 2.10
N VAL A 84 12.17 8.40 2.44
CA VAL A 84 11.34 7.43 3.16
C VAL A 84 10.33 6.86 2.18
N LEU A 85 10.27 5.54 2.05
CA LEU A 85 9.27 4.86 1.23
C LEU A 85 7.94 4.79 1.98
N VAL A 86 6.84 4.95 1.26
CA VAL A 86 5.50 4.98 1.88
C VAL A 86 4.55 4.06 1.14
N GLY A 87 4.04 3.05 1.84
CA GLY A 87 2.95 2.19 1.39
C GLY A 87 1.61 2.76 1.84
N MET A 88 0.71 3.05 0.90
CA MET A 88 -0.55 3.72 1.20
C MET A 88 -1.69 2.72 1.42
N LYS A 89 -2.51 2.96 2.44
CA LYS A 89 -3.73 2.22 2.75
C LYS A 89 -4.88 3.21 2.89
N THR A 90 -5.88 3.11 2.01
CA THR A 90 -6.96 4.11 1.94
C THR A 90 -8.31 3.49 2.28
N THR A 91 -9.12 4.20 3.06
CA THR A 91 -10.50 3.81 3.35
C THR A 91 -11.49 4.96 3.13
N LYS A 92 -12.70 4.60 2.70
CA LYS A 92 -13.89 5.46 2.74
C LYS A 92 -14.76 5.19 3.96
N LYS A 93 -14.44 4.14 4.73
CA LYS A 93 -15.15 3.87 5.97
C LYS A 93 -14.87 5.02 6.94
N PRO A 94 -15.88 5.57 7.59
CA PRO A 94 -15.69 6.59 8.60
C PRO A 94 -14.76 6.11 9.72
N ILE A 95 -13.73 6.87 10.00
CA ILE A 95 -12.78 6.66 11.10
C ILE A 95 -12.75 7.96 11.91
N LYS A 96 -12.94 7.83 13.20
CA LYS A 96 -13.16 8.98 14.08
C LYS A 96 -11.91 9.84 14.27
N ASP A 97 -10.76 9.20 14.46
CA ASP A 97 -9.55 9.89 14.89
C ASP A 97 -8.27 9.15 14.45
N SER A 98 -7.13 9.71 14.82
CA SER A 98 -5.80 9.17 14.51
C SER A 98 -5.45 7.85 15.21
N SER A 99 -6.30 7.35 16.11
CA SER A 99 -6.11 6.00 16.68
C SER A 99 -6.30 4.91 15.63
N LEU A 100 -7.00 5.23 14.54
CA LEU A 100 -7.35 4.31 13.45
C LEU A 100 -8.21 3.13 13.91
N ALA A 101 -8.93 3.25 15.02
CA ALA A 101 -9.79 2.19 15.53
C ALA A 101 -10.81 1.76 14.46
N GLY A 102 -10.84 0.46 14.15
CA GLY A 102 -11.71 -0.10 13.12
C GLY A 102 -11.20 0.06 11.68
N PHE A 103 -10.00 0.60 11.45
CA PHE A 103 -9.37 0.58 10.14
C PHE A 103 -8.96 -0.85 9.80
N PHE A 104 -9.50 -1.37 8.70
CA PHE A 104 -9.15 -2.68 8.16
C PHE A 104 -8.45 -2.52 6.82
N PHE A 105 -7.31 -3.17 6.63
CA PHE A 105 -6.52 -3.09 5.40
C PHE A 105 -5.88 -4.43 5.06
N GLY A 106 -5.49 -4.57 3.80
CA GLY A 106 -4.60 -5.63 3.34
C GLY A 106 -3.20 -5.08 3.09
N ALA A 107 -2.20 -5.84 3.46
CA ALA A 107 -0.82 -5.59 3.06
C ALA A 107 -0.23 -6.88 2.47
N THR A 108 0.64 -6.73 1.48
CA THR A 108 1.37 -7.84 0.88
C THR A 108 2.56 -8.22 1.75
N GLN A 109 3.03 -9.45 1.63
CA GLN A 109 4.27 -9.88 2.30
C GLN A 109 5.44 -8.98 1.91
N ARG A 110 5.54 -8.60 0.63
CA ARG A 110 6.60 -7.70 0.14
C ARG A 110 6.62 -6.33 0.81
N GLU A 111 5.45 -5.77 1.14
CA GLU A 111 5.37 -4.50 1.88
C GLU A 111 5.89 -4.69 3.32
N TYR A 112 5.56 -5.81 3.97
CA TYR A 112 6.07 -6.14 5.30
C TYR A 112 7.59 -6.36 5.28
N ASP A 113 8.09 -7.17 4.35
CA ASP A 113 9.53 -7.46 4.21
C ASP A 113 10.32 -6.18 3.95
N LEU A 114 9.77 -5.28 3.12
CA LEU A 114 10.37 -3.99 2.83
C LEU A 114 10.36 -3.06 4.06
N ALA A 115 9.26 -3.03 4.81
CA ALA A 115 9.15 -2.25 6.04
C ALA A 115 10.11 -2.74 7.12
N GLU A 116 10.24 -4.07 7.29
CA GLU A 116 11.19 -4.68 8.22
C GLU A 116 12.64 -4.36 7.83
N LYS A 117 12.98 -4.49 6.55
CA LYS A 117 14.32 -4.21 6.03
C LYS A 117 14.74 -2.76 6.18
N LEU A 118 13.83 -1.83 5.95
CA LEU A 118 14.12 -0.40 5.94
C LEU A 118 13.88 0.30 7.30
N GLY A 119 13.15 -0.33 8.22
CA GLY A 119 12.85 0.24 9.52
C GLY A 119 12.25 1.65 9.42
N ASP A 120 12.93 2.63 9.99
CA ASP A 120 12.50 4.03 10.00
C ASP A 120 12.41 4.68 8.61
N ARG A 121 12.94 4.06 7.60
CA ARG A 121 12.87 4.54 6.20
C ARG A 121 11.67 3.96 5.43
N PHE A 122 10.77 3.27 6.10
CA PHE A 122 9.48 2.87 5.56
C PHE A 122 8.34 3.32 6.47
N ARG A 123 7.24 3.80 5.89
CA ARG A 123 6.01 4.15 6.60
C ARG A 123 4.81 3.54 5.90
N PHE A 124 3.85 3.14 6.71
CA PHE A 124 2.49 2.90 6.23
C PHE A 124 1.67 4.18 6.40
N ALA A 125 1.09 4.68 5.31
CA ALA A 125 0.20 5.83 5.32
C ALA A 125 -1.25 5.35 5.33
N PHE A 126 -1.94 5.53 6.45
CA PHE A 126 -3.36 5.22 6.60
C PHE A 126 -4.17 6.46 6.26
N VAL A 127 -4.81 6.46 5.08
CA VAL A 127 -5.56 7.60 4.55
C VAL A 127 -7.05 7.37 4.75
N VAL A 128 -7.69 8.27 5.47
CA VAL A 128 -9.13 8.28 5.74
C VAL A 128 -9.77 9.39 4.91
N LEU A 129 -10.58 9.01 3.93
CA LEU A 129 -11.27 9.96 3.04
C LEU A 129 -12.55 10.52 3.68
N ASN A 130 -13.26 9.71 4.45
CA ASN A 130 -14.43 10.14 5.21
C ASN A 130 -14.09 10.06 6.70
N SER A 131 -14.10 11.18 7.38
CA SER A 131 -13.82 11.19 8.81
C SER A 131 -15.05 11.69 9.57
N ASP A 132 -15.35 11.02 10.68
CA ASP A 132 -16.39 11.45 11.64
C ASP A 132 -15.83 12.45 12.66
N ASN A 133 -14.65 13.01 12.40
CA ASN A 133 -14.10 14.05 13.27
C ASN A 133 -14.91 15.35 13.14
N ILE A 134 -14.77 16.23 14.11
CA ILE A 134 -15.50 17.52 14.17
C ILE A 134 -15.29 18.41 12.94
N TYR A 135 -14.23 18.18 12.18
CA TYR A 135 -13.89 18.96 10.98
C TYR A 135 -14.38 18.30 9.69
N ASN A 136 -14.84 17.06 9.75
CA ASN A 136 -15.26 16.24 8.60
C ASN A 136 -14.27 16.32 7.41
N LYS A 137 -12.97 16.34 7.71
CA LYS A 137 -11.90 16.48 6.72
C LYS A 137 -11.12 15.19 6.58
N PRO A 138 -10.72 14.81 5.36
CA PRO A 138 -9.78 13.71 5.14
C PRO A 138 -8.48 13.93 5.93
N PHE A 139 -7.89 12.83 6.41
CA PHE A 139 -6.59 12.88 7.08
C PHE A 139 -5.75 11.64 6.77
N ALA A 140 -4.47 11.71 7.07
CA ALA A 140 -3.56 10.58 7.00
C ALA A 140 -2.77 10.42 8.29
N VAL A 141 -2.48 9.17 8.65
CA VAL A 141 -1.60 8.81 9.77
C VAL A 141 -0.46 7.97 9.21
N LEU A 142 0.77 8.37 9.52
CA LEU A 142 1.98 7.64 9.13
C LEU A 142 2.44 6.80 10.31
N LEU A 143 2.66 5.51 10.09
CA LEU A 143 3.16 4.58 11.09
C LEU A 143 4.39 3.82 10.57
N THR A 144 5.37 3.62 11.41
CA THR A 144 6.40 2.60 11.21
C THR A 144 5.79 1.20 11.33
N LEU A 145 6.52 0.17 10.93
CA LEU A 145 6.09 -1.21 11.19
C LEU A 145 5.94 -1.48 12.69
N ALA A 146 6.87 -1.02 13.52
CA ALA A 146 6.81 -1.21 14.96
C ALA A 146 5.57 -0.54 15.61
N GLU A 147 5.26 0.71 15.20
CA GLU A 147 4.06 1.41 15.67
C GLU A 147 2.78 0.74 15.19
N LEU A 148 2.78 0.20 13.97
CA LEU A 148 1.66 -0.55 13.42
C LEU A 148 1.43 -1.84 14.22
N GLU A 149 2.47 -2.59 14.53
CA GLU A 149 2.37 -3.83 15.30
C GLU A 149 1.84 -3.60 16.71
N GLN A 150 2.27 -2.53 17.39
CA GLN A 150 1.74 -2.14 18.70
C GLN A 150 0.24 -1.82 18.67
N ARG A 151 -0.29 -1.36 17.55
CA ARG A 151 -1.71 -1.03 17.36
C ARG A 151 -2.53 -2.18 16.80
N THR A 152 -1.88 -3.24 16.33
CA THR A 152 -2.55 -4.37 15.67
C THR A 152 -3.24 -5.27 16.68
N ARG A 153 -4.58 -5.27 16.65
CA ARG A 153 -5.40 -6.18 17.48
C ARG A 153 -5.44 -7.61 16.95
N THR A 154 -5.49 -7.76 15.62
CA THR A 154 -5.63 -9.07 14.97
C THR A 154 -4.92 -9.05 13.62
N LYS A 155 -4.00 -9.98 13.41
CA LYS A 155 -3.34 -10.22 12.13
C LYS A 155 -3.86 -11.54 11.54
N ARG A 156 -4.29 -11.51 10.27
CA ARG A 156 -4.69 -12.71 9.52
C ARG A 156 -3.85 -12.82 8.26
N ILE A 157 -3.34 -14.01 7.98
CA ILE A 157 -2.63 -14.30 6.74
C ILE A 157 -3.65 -14.84 5.74
N GLN A 158 -3.72 -14.23 4.56
CA GLN A 158 -4.59 -14.67 3.47
C GLN A 158 -3.73 -15.12 2.30
N TYR A 159 -3.97 -16.32 1.82
CA TYR A 159 -3.30 -16.87 0.64
C TYR A 159 -4.18 -16.67 -0.60
N GLN A 160 -3.59 -16.13 -1.66
CA GLN A 160 -4.20 -16.17 -2.99
C GLN A 160 -3.68 -17.42 -3.71
N VAL A 161 -4.59 -18.32 -4.07
CA VAL A 161 -4.24 -19.55 -4.77
C VAL A 161 -4.88 -19.54 -6.15
N ASN A 162 -4.06 -19.58 -7.20
CA ASN A 162 -4.52 -19.77 -8.57
C ASN A 162 -4.49 -21.27 -8.89
N LEU A 163 -5.63 -21.85 -9.21
CA LEU A 163 -5.72 -23.23 -9.66
C LEU A 163 -5.53 -23.29 -11.16
N TRP A 164 -4.61 -24.13 -11.62
CA TRP A 164 -4.49 -24.48 -13.03
C TRP A 164 -5.57 -25.51 -13.36
N SER A 165 -6.31 -25.30 -14.43
CA SER A 165 -7.20 -26.33 -14.97
C SER A 165 -6.36 -27.47 -15.57
N LYS A 166 -6.09 -28.51 -14.79
CA LYS A 166 -5.67 -29.81 -15.35
C LYS A 166 -6.90 -30.48 -15.94
N LYS A 167 -6.77 -31.11 -17.11
CA LYS A 167 -7.85 -31.81 -17.82
C LYS A 167 -8.48 -32.99 -17.07
N GLU A 168 -7.92 -33.40 -15.93
CA GLU A 168 -8.37 -34.53 -15.13
C GLU A 168 -8.77 -34.07 -13.72
N ALA A 169 -9.87 -33.34 -13.63
CA ALA A 169 -10.53 -33.14 -12.34
C ALA A 169 -11.64 -34.19 -12.20
N THR A 170 -11.56 -35.06 -11.21
CA THR A 170 -12.65 -35.96 -10.83
C THR A 170 -13.80 -35.11 -10.29
N LEU A 171 -14.88 -35.02 -11.05
CA LEU A 171 -16.07 -34.28 -10.65
C LEU A 171 -16.84 -35.13 -9.63
N VAL A 172 -16.72 -34.81 -8.34
CA VAL A 172 -17.57 -35.41 -7.32
C VAL A 172 -18.93 -34.72 -7.39
N ARG A 173 -19.90 -35.39 -8.01
CA ARG A 173 -21.31 -34.96 -7.95
C ARG A 173 -21.85 -35.32 -6.57
N SER A 174 -22.04 -34.34 -5.71
CA SER A 174 -22.87 -34.53 -4.52
C SER A 174 -24.32 -34.67 -4.99
N ASN A 175 -24.90 -35.88 -4.90
CA ASN A 175 -26.33 -36.05 -5.00
C ASN A 175 -26.94 -35.45 -3.71
N LEU A 176 -27.24 -34.16 -3.75
CA LEU A 176 -28.19 -33.56 -2.81
C LEU A 176 -29.58 -34.06 -3.22
N VAL A 177 -30.04 -35.12 -2.58
CA VAL A 177 -31.45 -35.50 -2.58
C VAL A 177 -32.13 -34.46 -1.68
N LEU A 178 -33.03 -33.68 -2.26
CA LEU A 178 -33.97 -32.81 -1.56
C LEU A 178 -35.03 -33.64 -0.83
#